data_6d75f31b52501cff8a0125baa0dc9248
#
_entry.id   6d75f31b52501cff8a0125baa0dc9248
#
_cell.length_a   1.000
_cell.length_b   1.000
_cell.length_c   1.000
_cell.angle_alpha   90.00
_cell.angle_beta   90.00
_cell.angle_gamma   90.00
#
_symmetry.space_group_name_H-M   'P 1'
#
loop_
_entity.id
_entity.type
_entity.pdbx_description
1 polymer ?
#
loop_
_entity_poly.entity_id
_entity_poly.type
_entity_poly.pdbx_seq_one_letter_code
_entity_poly.pdbx_strand_id
1 'polypeptide(L)'
;MSAPILAVGPVARARNGVIGRDGGLPWRLKSDLALFKAVTMGKPVIMGRKTWDSLPKRPLPGRLNLVLSHSGDFEPEGALACETLSEAIEIAREHAADDGVDEVCVIGGAGLFAAALPKAGRLYLTEVEAEVEGDVHFPPFDEAQWREVRREHHPAGPDDDYAFTFRVLERA
;
A
#
# COMPACT_ATOMS: atom_id res chain seq x y z
N MET A 1 -2.14 -25.29 -6.26
CA MET A 1 -2.57 -23.88 -6.10
C MET A 1 -1.47 -23.10 -5.41
N SER A 2 -1.11 -21.99 -5.95
CA SER A 2 -0.12 -21.12 -5.32
C SER A 2 -0.76 -20.26 -4.23
N ALA A 3 0.01 -19.93 -3.20
CA ALA A 3 -0.44 -19.01 -2.16
C ALA A 3 -0.68 -17.61 -2.76
N PRO A 4 -1.60 -16.81 -2.21
CA PRO A 4 -1.78 -15.43 -2.64
C PRO A 4 -0.49 -14.63 -2.56
N ILE A 5 -0.27 -13.79 -3.58
CA ILE A 5 0.94 -12.96 -3.67
C ILE A 5 0.88 -11.86 -2.63
N LEU A 6 2.01 -11.62 -1.96
CA LEU A 6 2.16 -10.44 -1.12
C LEU A 6 2.57 -9.27 -2.02
N ALA A 7 1.74 -8.23 -2.06
CA ALA A 7 2.01 -7.02 -2.80
C ALA A 7 2.30 -5.87 -1.84
N VAL A 8 3.25 -5.02 -2.21
CA VAL A 8 3.49 -3.75 -1.54
C VAL A 8 2.79 -2.64 -2.31
N GLY A 9 2.06 -1.80 -1.63
CA GLY A 9 1.28 -0.73 -2.22
C GLY A 9 -0.18 -1.10 -2.48
N PRO A 10 -0.89 -0.32 -3.27
CA PRO A 10 -0.39 0.84 -4.03
C PRO A 10 0.12 1.98 -3.17
N VAL A 11 1.23 2.55 -3.57
CA VAL A 11 1.84 3.69 -2.89
C VAL A 11 2.31 4.71 -3.91
N ALA A 12 2.09 5.99 -3.62
CA ALA A 12 2.56 7.10 -4.46
C ALA A 12 3.78 7.74 -3.81
N ARG A 13 4.83 7.98 -4.61
CA ARG A 13 6.03 8.68 -4.14
C ARG A 13 6.40 9.80 -5.10
N ALA A 14 6.94 10.89 -4.55
CA ALA A 14 7.51 11.99 -5.33
C ALA A 14 8.85 11.56 -5.94
N ARG A 15 9.40 12.37 -6.86
CA ARG A 15 10.72 12.13 -7.46
C ARG A 15 11.82 12.02 -6.41
N ASN A 16 11.71 12.77 -5.31
CA ASN A 16 12.66 12.72 -4.20
C ASN A 16 12.31 11.65 -3.14
N GLY A 17 11.36 10.76 -3.44
CA GLY A 17 11.01 9.64 -2.58
C GLY A 17 9.99 9.91 -1.50
N VAL A 18 9.52 11.14 -1.36
CA VAL A 18 8.56 11.52 -0.31
C VAL A 18 7.22 10.82 -0.54
N ILE A 19 6.66 10.23 0.52
CA ILE A 19 5.33 9.58 0.52
C ILE A 19 4.40 10.16 1.59
N GLY A 20 4.90 10.99 2.48
CA GLY A 20 4.09 11.59 3.55
C GLY A 20 4.66 12.87 4.09
N ARG A 21 3.77 13.69 4.66
CA ARG A 21 4.11 14.96 5.30
C ARG A 21 3.11 15.24 6.42
N ASP A 22 3.63 15.48 7.62
CA ASP A 22 2.82 15.86 8.79
C ASP A 22 1.63 14.93 9.05
N GLY A 23 1.84 13.61 8.88
CA GLY A 23 0.82 12.60 9.12
C GLY A 23 -0.18 12.40 7.99
N GLY A 24 0.00 13.06 6.87
CA GLY A 24 -0.89 12.95 5.72
C GLY A 24 -0.14 12.86 4.41
N LEU A 25 -0.86 13.04 3.30
CA LEU A 25 -0.29 13.06 1.96
C LEU A 25 0.11 14.48 1.59
N PRO A 26 1.26 14.67 0.92
CA PRO A 26 1.73 16.01 0.51
C PRO A 26 1.06 16.53 -0.77
N TRP A 27 0.08 15.80 -1.31
CA TRP A 27 -0.63 16.16 -2.54
C TRP A 27 -2.07 15.69 -2.50
N ARG A 28 -2.83 16.19 -3.47
CA ARG A 28 -4.17 15.72 -3.77
C ARG A 28 -4.13 15.09 -5.17
N LEU A 29 -4.35 13.78 -5.24
CA LEU A 29 -4.34 13.01 -6.48
C LEU A 29 -5.55 12.08 -6.50
N LYS A 30 -6.70 12.63 -6.89
CA LYS A 30 -7.96 11.87 -6.90
C LYS A 30 -7.91 10.67 -7.83
N SER A 31 -7.22 10.80 -8.96
CA SER A 31 -7.07 9.71 -9.92
C SER A 31 -6.23 8.57 -9.35
N ASP A 32 -5.20 8.89 -8.55
CA ASP A 32 -4.39 7.87 -7.86
C ASP A 32 -5.20 7.16 -6.76
N LEU A 33 -6.03 7.89 -6.03
CA LEU A 33 -6.93 7.28 -5.04
C LEU A 33 -7.90 6.31 -5.69
N ALA A 34 -8.38 6.61 -6.88
CA ALA A 34 -9.25 5.71 -7.65
C ALA A 34 -8.51 4.43 -8.04
N LEU A 35 -7.23 4.53 -8.44
CA LEU A 35 -6.38 3.36 -8.72
C LEU A 35 -6.14 2.53 -7.46
N PHE A 36 -5.84 3.18 -6.35
CA PHE A 36 -5.68 2.51 -5.06
C PHE A 36 -6.91 1.67 -4.72
N LYS A 37 -8.09 2.27 -4.84
CA LYS A 37 -9.34 1.58 -4.58
C LYS A 37 -9.55 0.41 -5.53
N ALA A 38 -9.29 0.60 -6.82
CA ALA A 38 -9.47 -0.45 -7.82
C ALA A 38 -8.53 -1.64 -7.58
N VAL A 39 -7.27 -1.38 -7.23
CA VAL A 39 -6.29 -2.43 -6.97
C VAL A 39 -6.62 -3.21 -5.69
N THR A 40 -7.02 -2.52 -4.62
CA THR A 40 -7.21 -3.15 -3.31
C THR A 40 -8.60 -3.73 -3.08
N MET A 41 -9.59 -3.33 -3.87
CA MET A 41 -10.98 -3.76 -3.63
C MET A 41 -11.11 -5.29 -3.63
N GLY A 42 -11.76 -5.81 -2.60
CA GLY A 42 -11.97 -7.24 -2.41
C GLY A 42 -10.76 -8.00 -1.86
N LYS A 43 -9.64 -7.32 -1.62
CA LYS A 43 -8.41 -7.95 -1.14
C LYS A 43 -8.15 -7.59 0.32
N PRO A 44 -7.48 -8.47 1.09
CA PRO A 44 -6.99 -8.07 2.41
C PRO A 44 -5.96 -6.95 2.29
N VAL A 45 -6.06 -5.97 3.18
CA VAL A 45 -5.10 -4.87 3.28
C VAL A 45 -4.47 -4.85 4.67
N ILE A 46 -3.16 -4.77 4.72
CA ILE A 46 -2.36 -4.77 5.95
C ILE A 46 -1.76 -3.38 6.12
N MET A 47 -1.91 -2.81 7.30
CA MET A 47 -1.42 -1.45 7.57
C MET A 47 -0.89 -1.34 8.99
N GLY A 48 -0.02 -0.34 9.20
CA GLY A 48 0.42 0.03 10.54
C GLY A 48 -0.62 0.89 11.25
N ARG A 49 -0.47 1.05 12.55
CA ARG A 49 -1.39 1.81 13.39
C ARG A 49 -1.55 3.26 12.93
N LYS A 50 -0.45 3.93 12.56
CA LYS A 50 -0.51 5.32 12.11
C LYS A 50 -1.28 5.47 10.79
N THR A 51 -1.13 4.51 9.89
CA THR A 51 -1.90 4.51 8.64
C THR A 51 -3.38 4.35 8.94
N TRP A 52 -3.74 3.43 9.83
CA TRP A 52 -5.13 3.25 10.28
C TRP A 52 -5.70 4.54 10.85
N ASP A 53 -4.96 5.20 11.74
CA ASP A 53 -5.40 6.45 12.37
C ASP A 53 -5.55 7.59 11.36
N SER A 54 -4.83 7.55 10.23
CA SER A 54 -4.88 8.58 9.19
C SER A 54 -6.03 8.40 8.18
N LEU A 55 -6.69 7.23 8.18
CA LEU A 55 -7.75 6.98 7.22
C LEU A 55 -8.96 7.87 7.47
N PRO A 56 -9.47 8.57 6.44
CA PRO A 56 -10.65 9.41 6.61
C PRO A 56 -11.91 8.59 6.89
N LYS A 57 -11.94 7.34 6.47
CA LYS A 57 -13.03 6.40 6.74
C LYS A 57 -12.44 5.04 7.11
N ARG A 58 -12.82 4.52 8.27
CA ARG A 58 -12.33 3.24 8.81
C ARG A 58 -13.47 2.30 9.15
N PRO A 59 -13.36 1.00 8.81
CA PRO A 59 -12.33 0.40 7.98
C PRO A 59 -12.47 0.80 6.51
N LEU A 60 -11.47 0.48 5.68
CA LEU A 60 -11.61 0.62 4.24
C LEU A 60 -12.70 -0.37 3.78
N PRO A 61 -13.80 0.11 3.18
CA PRO A 61 -14.93 -0.77 2.88
C PRO A 61 -14.62 -1.78 1.77
N GLY A 62 -15.25 -2.96 1.87
CA GLY A 62 -15.11 -4.02 0.87
C GLY A 62 -13.79 -4.78 0.91
N ARG A 63 -13.01 -4.61 1.97
CA ARG A 63 -11.69 -5.22 2.14
C ARG A 63 -11.53 -5.67 3.59
N LEU A 64 -10.84 -6.80 3.79
CA LEU A 64 -10.44 -7.19 5.14
C LEU A 64 -9.29 -6.28 5.57
N ASN A 65 -9.47 -5.53 6.64
CA ASN A 65 -8.46 -4.62 7.19
C ASN A 65 -7.73 -5.32 8.33
N LEU A 66 -6.39 -5.39 8.25
CA LEU A 66 -5.53 -5.91 9.32
C LEU A 66 -4.59 -4.78 9.74
N VAL A 67 -4.54 -4.52 11.03
CA VAL A 67 -3.76 -3.39 11.58
C VAL A 67 -2.72 -3.92 12.54
N LEU A 68 -1.45 -3.59 12.29
CA LEU A 68 -0.36 -3.95 13.19
C LEU A 68 -0.30 -2.93 14.33
N SER A 69 -0.27 -3.45 15.56
CA SER A 69 -0.08 -2.64 16.76
C SER A 69 0.64 -3.47 17.80
N HIS A 70 1.61 -2.85 18.47
CA HIS A 70 2.30 -3.47 19.59
C HIS A 70 1.52 -3.32 20.91
N SER A 71 0.42 -2.57 20.89
CA SER A 71 -0.44 -2.40 22.05
C SER A 71 -1.45 -3.55 22.11
N GLY A 72 -1.42 -4.31 23.21
CA GLY A 72 -2.37 -5.39 23.43
C GLY A 72 -3.81 -4.92 23.66
N ASP A 73 -4.00 -3.63 23.90
CA ASP A 73 -5.31 -3.03 24.17
C ASP A 73 -5.98 -2.46 22.90
N PHE A 74 -5.31 -2.58 21.75
CA PHE A 74 -5.84 -2.03 20.52
C PHE A 74 -6.93 -2.94 19.95
N GLU A 75 -8.15 -2.43 19.89
CA GLU A 75 -9.30 -3.14 19.34
C GLU A 75 -9.96 -2.27 18.27
N PRO A 76 -9.47 -2.34 17.01
CA PRO A 76 -10.05 -1.52 15.94
C PRO A 76 -11.40 -2.05 15.53
N GLU A 77 -12.38 -1.16 15.45
CA GLU A 77 -13.73 -1.52 15.00
C GLU A 77 -13.72 -1.82 13.51
N GLY A 78 -14.17 -3.02 13.14
CA GLY A 78 -14.25 -3.44 11.74
C GLY A 78 -12.94 -3.93 11.15
N ALA A 79 -11.92 -4.17 11.98
CA ALA A 79 -10.61 -4.64 11.53
C ALA A 79 -10.05 -5.67 12.50
N LEU A 80 -9.01 -6.40 12.07
CA LEU A 80 -8.29 -7.34 12.92
C LEU A 80 -6.99 -6.70 13.38
N ALA A 81 -6.71 -6.79 14.69
CA ALA A 81 -5.44 -6.35 15.24
C ALA A 81 -4.43 -7.50 15.18
N CYS A 82 -3.21 -7.22 14.73
CA CYS A 82 -2.11 -8.17 14.68
C CYS A 82 -0.88 -7.57 15.35
N GLU A 83 -0.06 -8.41 15.96
CA GLU A 83 1.16 -7.94 16.61
C GLU A 83 2.36 -7.92 15.69
N THR A 84 2.41 -8.82 14.70
CA THR A 84 3.53 -8.93 13.76
C THR A 84 3.07 -8.94 12.33
N LEU A 85 3.96 -8.54 11.43
CA LEU A 85 3.70 -8.61 9.98
C LEU A 85 3.50 -10.05 9.53
N SER A 86 4.30 -10.99 10.04
CA SER A 86 4.17 -12.41 9.69
C SER A 86 2.79 -12.96 10.04
N GLU A 87 2.27 -12.63 11.21
CA GLU A 87 0.92 -13.01 11.62
C GLU A 87 -0.13 -12.41 10.68
N ALA A 88 -0.01 -11.13 10.37
CA ALA A 88 -0.95 -10.46 9.48
C ALA A 88 -0.94 -11.07 8.08
N ILE A 89 0.23 -11.38 7.53
CA ILE A 89 0.37 -12.02 6.22
C ILE A 89 -0.31 -13.39 6.20
N GLU A 90 -0.08 -14.19 7.25
CA GLU A 90 -0.67 -15.53 7.34
C GLU A 90 -2.20 -15.45 7.36
N ILE A 91 -2.77 -14.60 8.21
CA ILE A 91 -4.22 -14.41 8.29
C ILE A 91 -4.77 -13.88 6.97
N ALA A 92 -4.11 -12.89 6.38
CA ALA A 92 -4.54 -12.29 5.12
C ALA A 92 -4.56 -13.32 3.98
N ARG A 93 -3.53 -14.17 3.90
CA ARG A 93 -3.44 -15.21 2.87
C ARG A 93 -4.53 -16.26 3.02
N GLU A 94 -4.87 -16.66 4.23
CA GLU A 94 -5.96 -17.60 4.48
C GLU A 94 -7.29 -17.01 4.01
N HIS A 95 -7.58 -15.77 4.37
CA HIS A 95 -8.81 -15.11 3.93
C HIS A 95 -8.85 -14.93 2.41
N ALA A 96 -7.75 -14.54 1.81
CA ALA A 96 -7.68 -14.38 0.36
C ALA A 96 -7.94 -15.71 -0.36
N ALA A 97 -7.33 -16.79 0.11
CA ALA A 97 -7.51 -18.11 -0.47
C ALA A 97 -8.98 -18.58 -0.35
N ASP A 98 -9.60 -18.36 0.80
CA ASP A 98 -11.00 -18.71 1.03
C ASP A 98 -11.95 -17.92 0.12
N ASP A 99 -11.62 -16.68 -0.19
CA ASP A 99 -12.43 -15.80 -1.04
C ASP A 99 -12.09 -15.93 -2.53
N GLY A 100 -11.13 -16.78 -2.88
CA GLY A 100 -10.68 -16.93 -4.27
C GLY A 100 -9.88 -15.73 -4.78
N VAL A 101 -9.25 -14.98 -3.87
CA VAL A 101 -8.44 -13.80 -4.19
C VAL A 101 -6.96 -14.21 -4.16
N ASP A 102 -6.19 -13.77 -5.14
CA ASP A 102 -4.80 -14.21 -5.32
C ASP A 102 -3.75 -13.23 -4.82
N GLU A 103 -4.16 -12.19 -4.09
CA GLU A 103 -3.24 -11.14 -3.66
C GLU A 103 -3.66 -10.53 -2.33
N VAL A 104 -2.67 -10.18 -1.51
CA VAL A 104 -2.84 -9.40 -0.28
C VAL A 104 -1.93 -8.17 -0.36
N CYS A 105 -2.39 -7.01 0.13
CA CYS A 105 -1.71 -5.74 -0.06
C CYS A 105 -1.23 -5.14 1.27
N VAL A 106 0.04 -4.74 1.33
CA VAL A 106 0.59 -3.94 2.42
C VAL A 106 0.52 -2.48 1.99
N ILE A 107 -0.26 -1.67 2.70
CA ILE A 107 -0.61 -0.32 2.24
C ILE A 107 0.06 0.84 3.00
N GLY A 108 0.90 0.55 3.97
CA GLY A 108 1.69 1.57 4.66
C GLY A 108 1.82 1.33 6.16
N GLY A 109 2.66 2.06 6.85
CA GLY A 109 3.55 3.09 6.30
C GLY A 109 4.95 2.64 5.90
N ALA A 110 5.89 3.57 5.92
CA ALA A 110 7.24 3.34 5.43
C ALA A 110 7.96 2.17 6.11
N GLY A 111 7.86 2.06 7.43
CA GLY A 111 8.47 0.95 8.17
C GLY A 111 7.88 -0.40 7.74
N LEU A 112 6.59 -0.45 7.51
CA LEU A 112 5.93 -1.67 7.07
C LEU A 112 6.28 -2.01 5.62
N PHE A 113 6.40 -1.01 4.76
CA PHE A 113 6.90 -1.21 3.39
C PHE A 113 8.30 -1.81 3.41
N ALA A 114 9.19 -1.26 4.23
CA ALA A 114 10.56 -1.77 4.35
C ALA A 114 10.59 -3.24 4.81
N ALA A 115 9.75 -3.60 5.77
CA ALA A 115 9.67 -4.97 6.27
C ALA A 115 9.04 -5.94 5.23
N ALA A 116 8.10 -5.47 4.42
CA ALA A 116 7.38 -6.29 3.46
C ALA A 116 8.13 -6.47 2.14
N LEU A 117 8.91 -5.49 1.69
CA LEU A 117 9.60 -5.53 0.39
C LEU A 117 10.42 -6.80 0.16
N PRO A 118 11.24 -7.29 1.11
CA PRO A 118 11.98 -8.53 0.89
C PRO A 118 11.12 -9.77 0.66
N LYS A 119 9.88 -9.73 1.14
CA LYS A 119 8.93 -10.86 1.06
C LYS A 119 7.94 -10.71 -0.09
N ALA A 120 7.86 -9.52 -0.70
CA ALA A 120 6.82 -9.21 -1.68
C ALA A 120 7.16 -9.78 -3.06
N GLY A 121 6.11 -10.26 -3.75
CA GLY A 121 6.20 -10.70 -5.13
C GLY A 121 5.78 -9.64 -6.13
N ARG A 122 5.11 -8.59 -5.66
CA ARG A 122 4.61 -7.51 -6.52
C ARG A 122 4.69 -6.17 -5.81
N LEU A 123 4.91 -5.11 -6.59
CA LEU A 123 4.95 -3.74 -6.09
C LEU A 123 4.10 -2.86 -7.02
N TYR A 124 3.10 -2.20 -6.44
CA TYR A 124 2.30 -1.19 -7.13
C TYR A 124 2.81 0.18 -6.72
N LEU A 125 3.43 0.88 -7.65
CA LEU A 125 4.11 2.13 -7.37
C LEU A 125 3.65 3.25 -8.31
N THR A 126 3.15 4.34 -7.73
CA THR A 126 2.83 5.54 -8.47
C THR A 126 4.00 6.51 -8.36
N GLU A 127 4.59 6.89 -9.50
CA GLU A 127 5.65 7.89 -9.56
C GLU A 127 5.03 9.25 -9.85
N VAL A 128 4.98 10.11 -8.85
CA VAL A 128 4.40 11.45 -8.96
C VAL A 128 5.41 12.40 -9.61
N GLU A 129 4.99 13.14 -10.63
CA GLU A 129 5.86 14.04 -11.37
C GLU A 129 6.07 15.35 -10.63
N ALA A 130 6.65 15.29 -9.45
CA ALA A 130 6.96 16.43 -8.61
C ALA A 130 7.99 16.09 -7.56
N GLU A 131 8.73 17.09 -7.12
CA GLU A 131 9.51 17.04 -5.90
C GLU A 131 8.72 17.83 -4.85
N VAL A 132 8.55 17.26 -3.68
CA VAL A 132 7.77 17.87 -2.61
C VAL A 132 8.51 17.75 -1.29
N GLU A 133 8.25 18.69 -0.38
CA GLU A 133 8.76 18.57 0.98
C GLU A 133 7.94 17.56 1.75
N GLY A 134 8.60 16.75 2.58
CA GLY A 134 7.94 15.79 3.43
C GLY A 134 8.92 15.10 4.36
N ASP A 135 8.38 14.44 5.36
CA ASP A 135 9.14 13.80 6.44
C ASP A 135 9.12 12.28 6.35
N VAL A 136 8.33 11.69 5.47
CA VAL A 136 8.27 10.25 5.27
C VAL A 136 8.65 9.91 3.84
N HIS A 137 9.57 8.95 3.69
CA HIS A 137 10.09 8.51 2.39
C HIS A 137 9.83 7.03 2.17
N PHE A 138 9.61 6.65 0.91
CA PHE A 138 9.54 5.24 0.54
C PHE A 138 10.92 4.62 0.76
N PRO A 139 11.00 3.39 1.33
CA PRO A 139 12.29 2.74 1.55
C PRO A 139 13.00 2.47 0.22
N PRO A 140 14.34 2.57 0.19
CA PRO A 140 15.09 2.24 -1.01
C PRO A 140 14.95 0.77 -1.36
N PHE A 141 14.91 0.46 -2.64
CA PHE A 141 14.90 -0.91 -3.14
C PHE A 141 15.71 -1.02 -4.42
N ASP A 142 16.21 -2.21 -4.70
CA ASP A 142 17.02 -2.46 -5.90
C ASP A 142 16.10 -2.82 -7.07
N GLU A 143 15.92 -1.90 -8.01
CA GLU A 143 15.05 -2.13 -9.17
C GLU A 143 15.53 -3.27 -10.07
N ALA A 144 16.81 -3.64 -10.00
CA ALA A 144 17.33 -4.79 -10.75
C ALA A 144 16.71 -6.12 -10.31
N GLN A 145 16.14 -6.18 -9.08
CA GLN A 145 15.44 -7.35 -8.57
C GLN A 145 13.98 -7.43 -9.01
N TRP A 146 13.54 -6.44 -9.77
CA TRP A 146 12.15 -6.32 -10.19
C TRP A 146 12.04 -6.17 -11.70
N ARG A 147 10.93 -6.67 -12.26
CA ARG A 147 10.59 -6.52 -13.67
C ARG A 147 9.33 -5.69 -13.78
N GLU A 148 9.37 -4.60 -14.54
CA GLU A 148 8.18 -3.78 -14.78
C GLU A 148 7.27 -4.49 -15.78
N VAL A 149 6.04 -4.81 -15.36
CA VAL A 149 5.06 -5.53 -16.18
C VAL A 149 3.95 -4.63 -16.68
N ARG A 150 3.82 -3.42 -16.11
CA ARG A 150 2.81 -2.46 -16.52
C ARG A 150 3.31 -1.04 -16.22
N ARG A 151 3.07 -0.13 -17.14
CA ARG A 151 3.38 1.28 -16.98
C ARG A 151 2.28 2.10 -17.67
N GLU A 152 1.65 2.99 -16.92
CA GLU A 152 0.60 3.86 -17.44
C GLU A 152 0.85 5.29 -16.98
N HIS A 153 0.98 6.21 -17.95
CA HIS A 153 1.07 7.64 -17.63
C HIS A 153 -0.33 8.23 -17.51
N HIS A 154 -0.54 9.01 -16.46
CA HIS A 154 -1.78 9.72 -16.21
C HIS A 154 -1.50 11.21 -16.15
N PRO A 155 -1.98 12.01 -17.13
CA PRO A 155 -1.88 13.46 -17.03
C PRO A 155 -2.74 13.95 -15.87
N ALA A 156 -2.37 15.09 -15.28
CA ALA A 156 -3.12 15.66 -14.17
C ALA A 156 -4.55 16.01 -14.62
N GLY A 157 -5.53 15.39 -13.99
CA GLY A 157 -6.93 15.73 -14.16
C GLY A 157 -7.32 16.93 -13.28
N PRO A 158 -8.60 17.35 -13.31
CA PRO A 158 -9.03 18.55 -12.58
C PRO A 158 -8.86 18.46 -11.06
N ASP A 159 -8.83 17.25 -10.51
CA ASP A 159 -8.68 17.02 -9.07
C ASP A 159 -7.31 16.43 -8.72
N ASP A 160 -6.34 16.54 -9.62
CA ASP A 160 -4.97 16.06 -9.41
C ASP A 160 -4.00 17.23 -9.40
N ASP A 161 -3.20 17.34 -8.36
CA ASP A 161 -2.16 18.37 -8.27
C ASP A 161 -1.05 18.18 -9.30
N TYR A 162 -0.76 16.92 -9.68
CA TYR A 162 0.35 16.56 -10.55
C TYR A 162 -0.04 15.40 -11.47
N ALA A 163 0.66 15.30 -12.60
CA ALA A 163 0.67 14.08 -13.40
C ALA A 163 1.45 12.99 -12.68
N PHE A 164 1.20 11.74 -13.00
CA PHE A 164 1.90 10.62 -12.41
C PHE A 164 1.97 9.44 -13.37
N THR A 165 2.86 8.49 -13.08
CA THR A 165 2.97 7.23 -13.80
C THR A 165 2.68 6.09 -12.83
N PHE A 166 1.71 5.25 -13.17
CA PHE A 166 1.38 4.04 -12.41
C PHE A 166 2.21 2.88 -12.94
N ARG A 167 2.94 2.21 -12.05
CA ARG A 167 3.85 1.10 -12.39
C ARG A 167 3.46 -0.15 -11.59
N VAL A 168 3.48 -1.28 -12.27
CA VAL A 168 3.38 -2.59 -11.59
C VAL A 168 4.70 -3.31 -11.82
N LEU A 169 5.37 -3.67 -10.74
CA LEU A 169 6.63 -4.40 -10.75
C LEU A 169 6.42 -5.78 -10.15
N GLU A 170 7.03 -6.79 -10.74
CA GLU A 170 7.04 -8.15 -10.20
C GLU A 170 8.46 -8.57 -9.89
N ARG A 171 8.63 -9.42 -8.89
CA ARG A 171 9.94 -9.96 -8.52
C ARG A 171 10.52 -10.72 -9.71
N ALA A 172 11.73 -10.35 -10.08
CA ALA A 172 12.41 -11.00 -11.19
C ALA A 172 12.86 -12.43 -10.83
#